data_21034ccff266312b3eea09113b82860c
#
_entry.id   21034ccff266312b3eea09113b82860c
#
_cell.length_a   1.000
_cell.length_b   1.000
_cell.length_c   1.000
_cell.angle_alpha   90.00
_cell.angle_beta   90.00
_cell.angle_gamma   90.00
#
_symmetry.space_group_name_H-M   'P 1'
#
loop_
_entity.id
_entity.type
_entity.pdbx_description
1 polymer ?
#
loop_
_entity_poly.entity_id
_entity_poly.type
_entity_poly.pdbx_seq_one_letter_code
_entity_poly.pdbx_strand_id
1 'polypeptide(L)'
;CIYSYFKKKNGHFWIIEKNKKIIASMGIAPSKNNLELHKVYVIKNERRKGIARKLVLKAEKYAKKSNYKKIVLWSDTRFKEAHRMYLNLNYKKSPRTRKLYDISKTTEFYFEKNIN
;
A
#
# COMPACT_ATOMS: atom_id res chain seq x y z
N CYS A 1 -16.58 3.31 17.02
CA CYS A 1 -15.28 3.34 16.34
C CYS A 1 -15.00 4.71 15.77
N ILE A 2 -13.78 5.18 15.96
CA ILE A 2 -13.41 6.50 15.48
C ILE A 2 -12.87 6.50 14.06
N TYR A 3 -12.69 5.34 13.48
CA TYR A 3 -12.21 5.22 12.11
C TYR A 3 -13.33 4.75 11.22
N SER A 4 -13.39 5.26 10.00
CA SER A 4 -14.28 4.72 8.99
C SER A 4 -13.52 4.48 7.70
N TYR A 5 -13.90 3.41 7.02
CA TYR A 5 -13.31 3.04 5.76
C TYR A 5 -14.32 3.29 4.67
N PHE A 6 -13.88 3.82 3.55
CA PHE A 6 -14.72 3.74 2.37
C PHE A 6 -13.90 3.67 1.10
N LYS A 7 -14.54 3.02 0.15
CA LYS A 7 -13.95 2.78 -1.12
C LYS A 7 -14.40 3.84 -2.07
N LYS A 8 -13.55 4.32 -2.92
CA LYS A 8 -13.88 5.39 -3.79
C LYS A 8 -13.29 5.21 -5.16
N LYS A 9 -14.13 5.35 -6.12
CA LYS A 9 -13.72 5.35 -7.48
C LYS A 9 -13.06 4.20 -8.07
N ASN A 10 -13.10 4.23 -9.27
CA ASN A 10 -12.64 3.30 -10.18
C ASN A 10 -11.52 2.54 -9.70
N GLY A 11 -10.64 2.48 -9.65
CA GLY A 11 -9.58 1.72 -9.29
C GLY A 11 -9.53 1.40 -7.86
N HIS A 12 -10.42 1.74 -7.13
CA HIS A 12 -10.47 1.43 -5.72
C HIS A 12 -9.40 2.19 -4.96
N PHE A 13 -9.81 3.26 -4.42
CA PHE A 13 -9.00 4.07 -3.53
C PHE A 13 -9.67 4.05 -2.17
N TRP A 14 -8.98 3.55 -1.15
CA TRP A 14 -9.51 3.50 0.21
C TRP A 14 -8.91 4.59 1.06
N ILE A 15 -9.74 5.20 1.90
CA ILE A 15 -9.27 6.18 2.85
C ILE A 15 -9.75 5.82 4.25
N ILE A 16 -9.05 6.32 5.24
CA ILE A 16 -9.46 6.20 6.63
C ILE A 16 -9.67 7.61 7.16
N GLU A 17 -10.84 7.83 7.74
CA GLU A 17 -11.16 9.10 8.38
C GLU A 17 -11.17 8.96 9.88
N LYS A 18 -10.78 10.01 10.55
CA LYS A 18 -10.87 10.12 11.99
C LYS A 18 -11.31 11.55 12.30
N ASN A 19 -12.44 11.70 12.98
CA ASN A 19 -12.98 13.02 13.31
C ASN A 19 -13.13 13.89 12.06
N LYS A 20 -13.70 13.32 10.99
CA LYS A 20 -13.98 14.01 9.72
C LYS A 20 -12.71 14.45 8.97
N LYS A 21 -11.57 13.89 9.33
CA LYS A 21 -10.31 14.22 8.69
C LYS A 21 -9.72 12.96 8.08
N ILE A 22 -9.24 13.04 6.86
CA ILE A 22 -8.58 11.91 6.22
C ILE A 22 -7.19 11.75 6.83
N ILE A 23 -6.92 10.62 7.43
CA ILE A 23 -5.63 10.37 8.08
C ILE A 23 -4.79 9.34 7.36
N ALA A 24 -5.37 8.59 6.45
CA ALA A 24 -4.62 7.58 5.70
C ALA A 24 -5.32 7.26 4.40
N SER A 25 -4.57 6.78 3.44
CA SER A 25 -5.11 6.41 2.14
C SER A 25 -4.29 5.32 1.48
N MET A 26 -4.90 4.61 0.54
CA MET A 26 -4.23 3.59 -0.26
C MET A 26 -5.01 3.38 -1.54
N GLY A 27 -4.31 3.38 -2.67
CA GLY A 27 -4.92 3.03 -3.94
C GLY A 27 -4.57 1.60 -4.30
N ILE A 28 -5.46 0.92 -5.02
CA ILE A 28 -5.17 -0.39 -5.60
C ILE A 28 -5.62 -0.40 -7.05
N ALA A 29 -4.90 -1.10 -7.87
CA ALA A 29 -5.23 -1.23 -9.29
C ALA A 29 -4.73 -2.55 -9.84
N PRO A 30 -5.42 -3.12 -10.83
CA PRO A 30 -4.90 -4.33 -11.47
C PRO A 30 -3.61 -4.03 -12.22
N SER A 31 -2.68 -4.98 -12.19
CA SER A 31 -1.46 -4.92 -12.97
C SER A 31 -1.19 -6.33 -13.47
N LYS A 32 -1.61 -6.61 -14.68
CA LYS A 32 -1.60 -7.98 -15.24
C LYS A 32 -2.49 -8.86 -14.35
N ASN A 33 -1.97 -9.95 -13.83
CA ASN A 33 -2.74 -10.83 -12.95
C ASN A 33 -2.51 -10.50 -11.47
N ASN A 34 -1.89 -9.38 -11.21
CA ASN A 34 -1.53 -8.97 -9.85
C ASN A 34 -2.34 -7.75 -9.44
N LEU A 35 -2.43 -7.52 -8.15
CA LEU A 35 -3.00 -6.29 -7.62
C LEU A 35 -1.84 -5.40 -7.18
N GLU A 36 -1.82 -4.19 -7.66
CA GLU A 36 -0.75 -3.26 -7.31
C GLU A 36 -1.24 -2.23 -6.28
N LEU A 37 -0.46 -2.04 -5.22
CA LEU A 37 -0.74 -1.01 -4.24
C LEU A 37 -0.09 0.30 -4.67
N HIS A 38 -0.84 1.39 -4.53
CA HIS A 38 -0.35 2.72 -4.89
C HIS A 38 -0.54 3.67 -3.72
N LYS A 39 0.45 4.50 -3.50
CA LYS A 39 0.30 5.66 -2.59
C LYS A 39 -0.27 5.30 -1.21
N VAL A 40 0.30 4.28 -0.59
CA VAL A 40 -0.03 3.97 0.80
C VAL A 40 0.52 5.11 1.66
N TYR A 41 -0.35 5.82 2.33
CA TYR A 41 0.04 7.01 3.07
C TYR A 41 -0.70 7.11 4.40
N VAL A 42 0.01 7.51 5.44
CA VAL A 42 -0.57 7.81 6.77
C VAL A 42 0.02 9.13 7.22
N ILE A 43 -0.82 10.05 7.68
CA ILE A 43 -0.30 11.34 8.14
C ILE A 43 0.63 11.13 9.33
N LYS A 44 1.57 12.04 9.49
CA LYS A 44 2.68 11.87 10.41
C LYS A 44 2.26 11.55 11.85
N ASN A 45 1.32 12.26 12.40
CA ASN A 45 0.94 12.07 13.79
C ASN A 45 0.02 10.86 14.04
N GLU A 46 -0.33 10.13 12.98
CA GLU A 46 -1.10 8.89 13.11
C GLU A 46 -0.25 7.66 12.76
N ARG A 47 1.04 7.84 12.55
CA ARG A 47 1.94 6.72 12.23
C ARG A 47 2.26 5.90 13.48
N ARG A 48 2.76 4.69 13.25
CA ARG A 48 3.13 3.75 14.32
C ARG A 48 1.95 3.25 15.14
N LYS A 49 0.75 3.34 14.58
CA LYS A 49 -0.47 2.84 15.22
C LYS A 49 -1.05 1.65 14.48
N GLY A 50 -0.31 1.12 13.51
CA GLY A 50 -0.76 -0.02 12.72
C GLY A 50 -1.77 0.31 11.64
N ILE A 51 -1.94 1.58 11.29
CA ILE A 51 -2.92 2.00 10.29
C ILE A 51 -2.54 1.54 8.90
N ALA A 52 -1.28 1.75 8.49
CA ALA A 52 -0.82 1.29 7.19
C ALA A 52 -0.94 -0.22 7.08
N ARG A 53 -0.63 -0.94 8.14
CA ARG A 53 -0.75 -2.39 8.19
C ARG A 53 -2.20 -2.82 7.96
N LYS A 54 -3.15 -2.13 8.58
CA LYS A 54 -4.58 -2.42 8.38
C LYS A 54 -5.00 -2.22 6.94
N LEU A 55 -4.51 -1.16 6.29
CA LEU A 55 -4.82 -0.91 4.88
C LEU A 55 -4.26 -2.02 4.00
N VAL A 56 -3.00 -2.41 4.23
CA VAL A 56 -2.38 -3.46 3.43
C VAL A 56 -3.09 -4.80 3.62
N LEU A 57 -3.47 -5.13 4.86
CA LEU A 57 -4.21 -6.36 5.12
C LEU A 57 -5.58 -6.34 4.45
N LYS A 58 -6.22 -5.18 4.37
CA LYS A 58 -7.47 -5.03 3.66
C LYS A 58 -7.27 -5.30 2.16
N ALA A 59 -6.18 -4.82 1.60
CA ALA A 59 -5.84 -5.09 0.20
C ALA A 59 -5.60 -6.58 -0.03
N GLU A 60 -4.94 -7.25 0.91
CA GLU A 60 -4.69 -8.70 0.79
C GLU A 60 -6.00 -9.48 0.79
N LYS A 61 -6.92 -9.08 1.65
CA LYS A 61 -8.23 -9.73 1.72
C LYS A 61 -8.98 -9.54 0.40
N TYR A 62 -8.94 -8.33 -0.15
CA TYR A 62 -9.57 -8.03 -1.43
C TYR A 62 -8.91 -8.84 -2.55
N ALA A 63 -7.59 -8.92 -2.57
CA ALA A 63 -6.85 -9.65 -3.59
C ALA A 63 -7.21 -11.14 -3.57
N LYS A 64 -7.31 -11.71 -2.38
CA LYS A 64 -7.66 -13.11 -2.22
C LYS A 64 -9.08 -13.38 -2.71
N LYS A 65 -10.01 -12.51 -2.32
CA LYS A 65 -11.42 -12.66 -2.73
C LYS A 65 -11.59 -12.48 -4.23
N SER A 66 -10.78 -11.67 -4.85
CA SER A 66 -10.86 -11.37 -6.28
C SER A 66 -9.93 -12.22 -7.14
N ASN A 67 -9.31 -13.24 -6.52
CA ASN A 67 -8.45 -14.20 -7.22
C ASN A 67 -7.20 -13.62 -7.87
N TYR A 68 -6.65 -12.58 -7.32
CA TYR A 68 -5.34 -12.12 -7.75
C TYR A 68 -4.27 -13.04 -7.20
N LYS A 69 -3.21 -13.26 -7.94
CA LYS A 69 -2.13 -14.16 -7.54
C LYS A 69 -1.16 -13.52 -6.56
N LYS A 70 -0.88 -12.26 -6.76
CA LYS A 70 0.11 -11.52 -5.96
C LYS A 70 -0.35 -10.12 -5.68
N ILE A 71 0.20 -9.54 -4.63
CA ILE A 71 0.20 -8.09 -4.45
C ILE A 71 1.60 -7.63 -4.74
N VAL A 72 1.71 -6.55 -5.50
CA VAL A 72 2.99 -5.95 -5.86
C VAL A 72 2.94 -4.47 -5.53
N LEU A 73 4.09 -3.88 -5.28
CA LEU A 73 4.16 -2.44 -5.03
C LEU A 73 5.57 -1.91 -5.26
N TRP A 74 5.64 -0.62 -5.51
CA TRP A 74 6.90 0.10 -5.56
C TRP A 74 6.90 1.10 -4.40
N SER A 75 8.00 1.22 -3.70
CA SER A 75 8.10 2.12 -2.55
C SER A 75 9.41 2.89 -2.59
N ASP A 76 9.32 4.18 -2.33
CA ASP A 76 10.48 5.07 -2.27
C ASP A 76 11.54 4.46 -1.34
N THR A 77 12.79 4.45 -1.78
CA THR A 77 13.89 3.84 -1.02
C THR A 77 14.08 4.47 0.36
N ARG A 78 13.56 5.67 0.57
CA ARG A 78 13.70 6.38 1.85
C ARG A 78 12.69 5.96 2.91
N PHE A 79 11.61 5.28 2.51
CA PHE A 79 10.52 4.94 3.44
C PHE A 79 10.83 3.65 4.21
N LYS A 80 11.83 3.71 5.07
CA LYS A 80 12.34 2.52 5.76
C LYS A 80 11.35 1.86 6.71
N GLU A 81 10.51 2.65 7.36
CA GLU A 81 9.48 2.09 8.25
C GLU A 81 8.45 1.28 7.46
N ALA A 82 8.05 1.80 6.30
CA ALA A 82 7.12 1.08 5.43
C ALA A 82 7.74 -0.24 4.96
N HIS A 83 9.02 -0.21 4.57
CA HIS A 83 9.70 -1.42 4.12
C HIS A 83 9.75 -2.48 5.22
N ARG A 84 9.99 -2.06 6.45
CA ARG A 84 10.02 -2.98 7.59
C ARG A 84 8.66 -3.62 7.78
N MET A 85 7.60 -2.82 7.65
CA MET A 85 6.23 -3.33 7.73
C MET A 85 5.96 -4.36 6.64
N TYR A 86 6.33 -4.05 5.38
CA TYR A 86 6.12 -4.99 4.28
C TYR A 86 6.86 -6.31 4.52
N LEU A 87 8.11 -6.24 4.97
CA LEU A 87 8.86 -7.45 5.27
C LEU A 87 8.21 -8.25 6.40
N ASN A 88 7.69 -7.57 7.42
CA ASN A 88 7.00 -8.24 8.52
C ASN A 88 5.69 -8.88 8.08
N LEU A 89 5.10 -8.40 7.01
CA LEU A 89 3.90 -9.00 6.43
C LEU A 89 4.23 -10.04 5.37
N ASN A 90 5.50 -10.42 5.28
CA ASN A 90 6.01 -11.46 4.37
C ASN A 90 6.07 -11.05 2.90
N TYR A 91 6.18 -9.76 2.63
CA TYR A 91 6.51 -9.30 1.29
C TYR A 91 7.99 -9.53 1.06
N LYS A 92 8.34 -9.85 -0.17
CA LYS A 92 9.73 -10.03 -0.56
C LYS A 92 10.20 -8.81 -1.35
N LYS A 93 11.33 -8.27 -0.95
CA LYS A 93 11.94 -7.17 -1.67
C LYS A 93 12.75 -7.75 -2.82
N SER A 94 12.44 -7.31 -4.02
CA SER A 94 13.17 -7.72 -5.21
C SER A 94 14.45 -6.88 -5.34
N PRO A 95 15.49 -7.37 -6.02
CA PRO A 95 16.65 -6.53 -6.31
C PRO A 95 16.33 -5.46 -7.36
N ARG A 96 15.16 -5.49 -7.96
CA ARG A 96 14.77 -4.52 -8.98
C ARG A 96 14.54 -3.15 -8.34
N THR A 97 14.95 -2.11 -9.05
CA THR A 97 14.66 -0.74 -8.66
C THR A 97 14.17 0.01 -9.89
N ARG A 98 13.52 1.12 -9.69
CA ARG A 98 13.19 2.02 -10.79
C ARG A 98 13.40 3.46 -10.34
N LYS A 99 13.74 4.31 -11.28
CA LYS A 99 13.86 5.75 -11.02
C LYS A 99 12.69 6.46 -11.66
N LEU A 100 12.09 7.36 -10.92
CA LEU A 100 11.06 8.22 -11.45
C LEU A 100 11.72 9.50 -11.94
N TYR A 101 11.54 9.80 -13.22
CA TYR A 101 12.18 10.97 -13.82
C TYR A 101 11.23 12.17 -13.73
N ASP A 102 10.74 12.43 -12.53
CA ASP A 102 9.94 13.60 -12.26
C ASP A 102 10.76 14.58 -11.42
N ILE A 103 10.11 15.61 -10.90
CA ILE A 103 10.79 16.61 -10.09
C ILE A 103 11.46 15.99 -8.87
N SER A 104 10.86 14.96 -8.28
CA SER A 104 11.39 14.35 -7.06
C SER A 104 12.59 13.45 -7.31
N LYS A 105 12.79 12.98 -8.52
CA LYS A 105 13.88 12.05 -8.89
C LYS A 105 13.98 10.88 -7.92
N THR A 106 12.84 10.31 -7.58
CA THR A 106 12.75 9.25 -6.59
C THR A 106 13.24 7.93 -7.16
N THR A 107 13.94 7.15 -6.36
CA THR A 107 14.25 5.76 -6.67
C THR A 107 13.35 4.88 -5.80
N GLU A 108 12.83 3.82 -6.37
CA GLU A 108 11.91 2.93 -5.67
C GLU A 108 12.37 1.48 -5.69
N PHE A 109 12.07 0.77 -4.61
CA PHE A 109 12.25 -0.66 -4.49
C PHE A 109 10.95 -1.36 -4.85
N TYR A 110 11.05 -2.59 -5.33
CA TYR A 110 9.88 -3.41 -5.70
C TYR A 110 9.66 -4.49 -4.64
N PHE A 111 8.42 -4.63 -4.19
CA PHE A 111 8.03 -5.64 -3.21
C PHE A 111 6.89 -6.47 -3.78
N GLU A 112 6.85 -7.74 -3.44
CA GLU A 112 5.75 -8.60 -3.86
C GLU A 112 5.45 -9.66 -2.80
N LYS A 113 4.21 -10.14 -2.81
CA LYS A 113 3.77 -11.21 -1.92
C LYS A 113 2.77 -12.10 -2.66
N ASN A 114 2.97 -13.41 -2.60
CA ASN A 114 2.01 -14.36 -3.14
C ASN A 114 0.80 -14.40 -2.20
N ILE A 115 -0.38 -14.32 -2.76
CA ILE A 115 -1.62 -14.26 -1.98
C ILE A 115 -2.33 -15.61 -1.96
N ASN A 116 -2.09 -16.45 -2.93
CA ASN A 116 -2.73 -17.78 -2.98
C ASN A 116 -1.76 -18.88 -2.64
#